data_4a1bc1e6883d87a0ba9fa51bb406a81d
#
_entry.id   4a1bc1e6883d87a0ba9fa51bb406a81d
#
_cell.length_a   1.000
_cell.length_b   1.000
_cell.length_c   1.000
_cell.angle_alpha   90.00
_cell.angle_beta   90.00
_cell.angle_gamma   90.00
#
_symmetry.space_group_name_H-M   'P 1'
#
loop_
_entity.id
_entity.type
_entity.pdbx_description
1 polymer ?
#
loop_
_entity_poly.entity_id
_entity_poly.type
_entity_poly.pdbx_seq_one_letter_code
_entity_poly.pdbx_strand_id
1 'polypeptide(L)'
;MNESNRQRKVAQIIQEDFAEYFRKQASESAQSFLITVSDVKISADLGVAKIYLSIFPKEYRTAIMKEINVNKAQYRYFLGQKVGAQLRIVPELSFFLDTTLDDVERIEKELRGEGENPIL
;
A
#
# COMPACT_ATOMS: atom_id res chain seq x y z
N MET A 1 8.13 7.13 -18.81
CA MET A 1 9.40 7.53 -18.23
C MET A 1 9.88 6.51 -17.22
N ASN A 2 11.12 6.17 -17.32
CA ASN A 2 11.66 5.14 -16.44
C ASN A 2 12.11 5.73 -15.11
N GLU A 3 11.87 5.00 -14.05
CA GLU A 3 12.41 5.36 -12.76
C GLU A 3 13.93 5.22 -12.77
N SER A 4 14.59 6.10 -12.03
CA SER A 4 16.03 5.97 -11.84
C SER A 4 16.31 4.80 -10.91
N ASN A 5 17.55 4.33 -10.92
CA ASN A 5 17.96 3.27 -9.99
C ASN A 5 17.76 3.70 -8.55
N ARG A 6 18.01 4.97 -8.26
CA ARG A 6 17.83 5.50 -6.92
C ARG A 6 16.36 5.49 -6.49
N GLN A 7 15.46 5.88 -7.39
CA GLN A 7 14.03 5.83 -7.10
C GLN A 7 13.59 4.41 -6.79
N ARG A 8 14.04 3.43 -7.59
CA ARG A 8 13.67 2.03 -7.35
C ARG A 8 14.22 1.51 -6.04
N LYS A 9 15.44 1.88 -5.69
CA LYS A 9 16.05 1.43 -4.46
C LYS A 9 15.31 1.98 -3.24
N VAL A 10 14.97 3.25 -3.29
CA VAL A 10 14.21 3.89 -2.21
C VAL A 10 12.82 3.25 -2.11
N ALA A 11 12.16 3.03 -3.25
CA ALA A 11 10.84 2.40 -3.26
C ALA A 11 10.89 1.01 -2.65
N GLN A 12 11.92 0.23 -2.96
CA GLN A 12 12.06 -1.11 -2.41
C GLN A 12 12.23 -1.10 -0.91
N ILE A 13 13.07 -0.19 -0.39
CA ILE A 13 13.28 -0.06 1.04
C ILE A 13 11.97 0.28 1.73
N ILE A 14 11.24 1.24 1.21
CA ILE A 14 9.98 1.66 1.79
C ILE A 14 8.97 0.52 1.76
N GLN A 15 8.89 -0.19 0.64
CA GLN A 15 7.96 -1.31 0.50
C GLN A 15 8.24 -2.40 1.54
N GLU A 16 9.49 -2.77 1.71
CA GLU A 16 9.87 -3.81 2.65
C GLU A 16 9.57 -3.40 4.10
N ASP A 17 9.88 -2.17 4.45
CA ASP A 17 9.67 -1.70 5.81
C ASP A 17 8.18 -1.62 6.16
N PHE A 18 7.37 -1.09 5.26
CA PHE A 18 5.93 -1.01 5.53
C PHE A 18 5.26 -2.38 5.42
N ALA A 19 5.73 -3.27 4.56
CA ALA A 19 5.19 -4.62 4.50
C ALA A 19 5.37 -5.32 5.85
N GLU A 20 6.55 -5.17 6.46
CA GLU A 20 6.80 -5.74 7.76
C GLU A 20 5.96 -5.08 8.85
N TYR A 21 5.86 -3.75 8.79
CA TYR A 21 5.08 -3.01 9.78
C TYR A 21 3.60 -3.43 9.77
N PHE A 22 3.01 -3.50 8.58
CA PHE A 22 1.59 -3.88 8.48
C PHE A 22 1.37 -5.34 8.83
N ARG A 23 2.32 -6.21 8.52
CA ARG A 23 2.21 -7.61 8.90
C ARG A 23 2.20 -7.74 10.43
N LYS A 24 3.04 -6.97 11.11
CA LYS A 24 3.08 -6.97 12.55
C LYS A 24 1.76 -6.46 13.14
N GLN A 25 1.24 -5.38 12.59
CA GLN A 25 -0.04 -4.85 13.06
C GLN A 25 -1.16 -5.87 12.91
N ALA A 26 -1.20 -6.57 11.79
CA ALA A 26 -2.23 -7.56 11.54
C ALA A 26 -2.14 -8.70 12.54
N SER A 27 -0.93 -9.14 12.87
CA SER A 27 -0.76 -10.24 13.80
C SER A 27 -1.11 -9.87 15.23
N GLU A 28 -1.04 -8.59 15.56
CA GLU A 28 -1.37 -8.09 16.90
C GLU A 28 -2.82 -7.65 17.04
N SER A 29 -3.56 -7.62 15.94
CA SER A 29 -4.93 -7.18 15.95
C SER A 29 -5.86 -8.31 16.37
N ALA A 30 -6.94 -7.95 17.09
CA ALA A 30 -7.99 -8.91 17.40
C ALA A 30 -8.84 -9.24 16.19
N GLN A 31 -8.78 -8.43 15.14
CA GLN A 31 -9.55 -8.63 13.92
C GLN A 31 -8.66 -9.24 12.85
N SER A 32 -9.25 -10.14 12.07
CA SER A 32 -8.53 -10.79 10.98
C SER A 32 -8.56 -9.94 9.73
N PHE A 33 -7.47 -9.26 9.45
CA PHE A 33 -7.33 -8.52 8.21
C PHE A 33 -5.89 -8.61 7.73
N LEU A 34 -5.71 -8.31 6.45
CA LEU A 34 -4.39 -8.34 5.81
C LEU A 34 -4.20 -7.06 5.03
N ILE A 35 -3.09 -6.39 5.28
CA ILE A 35 -2.69 -5.21 4.52
C ILE A 35 -1.40 -5.55 3.79
N THR A 36 -1.42 -5.44 2.47
CA THR A 36 -0.25 -5.72 1.64
C THR A 36 0.15 -4.44 0.91
N VAL A 37 1.44 -4.15 0.90
CA VAL A 37 1.97 -3.04 0.10
C VAL A 37 2.18 -3.58 -1.31
N SER A 38 1.28 -3.22 -2.21
CA SER A 38 1.31 -3.76 -3.57
C SER A 38 2.29 -3.01 -4.47
N ASP A 39 2.54 -1.74 -4.18
CA ASP A 39 3.49 -0.97 -4.99
C ASP A 39 3.89 0.30 -4.24
N VAL A 40 5.07 0.82 -4.55
CA VAL A 40 5.54 2.10 -4.05
C VAL A 40 6.14 2.86 -5.21
N LYS A 41 5.70 4.10 -5.42
CA LYS A 41 6.23 4.96 -6.48
C LYS A 41 6.82 6.21 -5.86
N ILE A 42 8.04 6.51 -6.24
CA ILE A 42 8.79 7.64 -5.71
C ILE A 42 8.90 8.72 -6.76
N SER A 43 8.70 9.98 -6.37
CA SER A 43 8.88 11.11 -7.28
C SER A 43 10.36 11.25 -7.64
N ALA A 44 10.61 11.93 -8.77
CA ALA A 44 11.98 12.07 -9.29
C ALA A 44 12.91 12.77 -8.31
N ASP A 45 12.37 13.71 -7.52
CA ASP A 45 13.17 14.43 -6.53
C ASP A 45 13.23 13.71 -5.19
N LEU A 46 12.65 12.51 -5.11
CA LEU A 46 12.59 11.69 -3.90
C LEU A 46 11.81 12.33 -2.76
N GLY A 47 11.00 13.33 -3.07
CA GLY A 47 10.27 14.07 -2.06
C GLY A 47 8.91 13.50 -1.69
N VAL A 48 8.34 12.66 -2.55
CA VAL A 48 7.01 12.08 -2.32
C VAL A 48 7.05 10.58 -2.62
N ALA A 49 6.47 9.80 -1.72
CA ALA A 49 6.30 8.37 -1.90
C ALA A 49 4.81 8.06 -1.95
N LYS A 50 4.37 7.46 -3.06
CA LYS A 50 2.99 6.99 -3.21
C LYS A 50 2.98 5.50 -2.90
N ILE A 51 2.23 5.15 -1.86
CA ILE A 51 2.20 3.78 -1.35
C ILE A 51 0.83 3.20 -1.63
N TYR A 52 0.80 2.11 -2.39
CA TYR A 52 -0.44 1.46 -2.80
C TYR A 52 -0.66 0.25 -1.92
N LEU A 53 -1.84 0.18 -1.31
CA LEU A 53 -2.17 -0.85 -0.33
C LEU A 53 -3.33 -1.69 -0.83
N SER A 54 -3.19 -3.00 -0.65
CA SER A 54 -4.28 -3.95 -0.86
C SER A 54 -4.75 -4.39 0.51
N ILE A 55 -6.05 -4.28 0.77
CA ILE A 55 -6.63 -4.58 2.08
C ILE A 55 -7.70 -5.64 1.91
N PHE A 56 -7.60 -6.70 2.70
CA PHE A 56 -8.53 -7.81 2.68
C PHE A 56 -8.91 -8.19 4.12
N PRO A 57 -10.19 -8.44 4.42
CA PRO A 57 -11.37 -8.35 3.55
C PRO A 57 -11.76 -6.92 3.21
N LYS A 58 -12.57 -6.79 2.16
CA LYS A 58 -12.97 -5.47 1.66
C LYS A 58 -13.70 -4.61 2.67
N GLU A 59 -14.42 -5.22 3.58
CA GLU A 59 -15.19 -4.46 4.57
C GLU A 59 -14.32 -3.63 5.52
N TYR A 60 -13.02 -3.93 5.60
CA TYR A 60 -12.11 -3.16 6.44
C TYR A 60 -11.45 -1.98 5.74
N ARG A 61 -11.65 -1.86 4.41
CA ARG A 61 -10.92 -0.86 3.62
C ARG A 61 -11.14 0.57 4.07
N THR A 62 -12.41 0.96 4.24
CA THR A 62 -12.73 2.34 4.58
C THR A 62 -12.14 2.72 5.94
N ALA A 63 -12.33 1.87 6.93
CA ALA A 63 -11.85 2.14 8.27
C ALA A 63 -10.33 2.19 8.31
N ILE A 64 -9.67 1.24 7.67
CA ILE A 64 -8.20 1.17 7.68
C ILE A 64 -7.59 2.34 6.93
N MET A 65 -8.13 2.68 5.75
CA MET A 65 -7.61 3.81 5.00
C MET A 65 -7.78 5.12 5.75
N LYS A 66 -8.91 5.28 6.43
CA LYS A 66 -9.14 6.47 7.24
C LYS A 66 -8.12 6.55 8.37
N GLU A 67 -7.89 5.45 9.07
CA GLU A 67 -6.93 5.41 10.15
C GLU A 67 -5.52 5.72 9.68
N ILE A 68 -5.12 5.14 8.55
CA ILE A 68 -3.79 5.38 7.99
C ILE A 68 -3.62 6.85 7.64
N ASN A 69 -4.63 7.46 7.02
CA ASN A 69 -4.54 8.87 6.63
C ASN A 69 -4.52 9.80 7.83
N VAL A 70 -5.26 9.47 8.87
CA VAL A 70 -5.25 10.26 10.10
C VAL A 70 -3.89 10.18 10.77
N ASN A 71 -3.23 9.03 10.72
CA ASN A 71 -1.97 8.81 11.39
C ASN A 71 -0.76 8.90 10.45
N LYS A 72 -0.91 9.58 9.35
CA LYS A 72 0.13 9.66 8.32
C LYS A 72 1.47 10.15 8.87
N ALA A 73 1.44 11.13 9.76
CA ALA A 73 2.66 11.67 10.35
C ALA A 73 3.41 10.60 11.16
N GLN A 74 2.68 9.72 11.84
CA GLN A 74 3.30 8.64 12.60
C GLN A 74 3.98 7.64 11.68
N TYR A 75 3.36 7.33 10.55
CA TYR A 75 3.97 6.43 9.58
C TYR A 75 5.24 7.01 9.01
N ARG A 76 5.24 8.31 8.75
CA ARG A 76 6.44 8.97 8.25
C ARG A 76 7.54 8.96 9.30
N TYR A 77 7.19 9.17 10.56
CA TYR A 77 8.14 9.10 11.66
C TYR A 77 8.73 7.70 11.78
N PHE A 78 7.88 6.68 11.70
CA PHE A 78 8.33 5.28 11.73
C PHE A 78 9.33 5.01 10.62
N LEU A 79 9.01 5.44 9.41
CA LEU A 79 9.90 5.26 8.28
C LEU A 79 11.24 5.95 8.52
N GLY A 80 11.21 7.16 9.05
CA GLY A 80 12.43 7.90 9.36
C GLY A 80 13.33 7.19 10.35
N GLN A 81 12.72 6.54 11.35
CA GLN A 81 13.49 5.76 12.31
C GLN A 81 14.16 4.57 11.67
N LYS A 82 13.52 3.94 10.70
CA LYS A 82 14.05 2.74 10.05
C LYS A 82 15.11 3.05 9.02
N VAL A 83 14.89 4.11 8.21
CA VAL A 83 15.70 4.35 7.03
C VAL A 83 16.38 5.71 7.02
N GLY A 84 16.28 6.47 8.10
CA GLY A 84 16.84 7.82 8.16
C GLY A 84 18.34 7.88 7.85
N ALA A 85 19.07 6.84 8.20
CA ALA A 85 20.51 6.78 7.91
C ALA A 85 20.77 6.52 6.42
N GLN A 86 19.80 5.94 5.72
CA GLN A 86 19.95 5.58 4.31
C GLN A 86 19.37 6.64 3.39
N LEU A 87 18.41 7.41 3.88
CA LEU A 87 17.73 8.42 3.08
C LEU A 87 18.09 9.79 3.62
N ARG A 88 18.52 10.66 2.72
CA ARG A 88 18.86 12.02 3.10
C ARG A 88 17.64 12.78 3.59
N ILE A 89 16.52 12.57 2.92
CA ILE A 89 15.26 13.17 3.28
C ILE A 89 14.21 12.07 3.25
N VAL A 90 13.40 12.00 4.33
CA VAL A 90 12.30 11.04 4.35
C VAL A 90 11.17 11.62 3.52
N PRO A 91 10.69 10.90 2.49
CA PRO A 91 9.65 11.43 1.61
C PRO A 91 8.35 11.68 2.35
N GLU A 92 7.54 12.57 1.78
CA GLU A 92 6.18 12.71 2.21
C GLU A 92 5.37 11.52 1.72
N LEU A 93 4.50 10.99 2.57
CA LEU A 93 3.78 9.76 2.24
C LEU A 93 2.38 10.05 1.75
N SER A 94 1.96 9.33 0.71
CA SER A 94 0.57 9.33 0.25
C SER A 94 0.15 7.88 0.10
N PHE A 95 -0.98 7.52 0.72
CA PHE A 95 -1.47 6.15 0.69
C PHE A 95 -2.69 6.05 -0.20
N PHE A 96 -2.69 5.02 -1.04
CA PHE A 96 -3.78 4.77 -1.99
C PHE A 96 -4.22 3.33 -1.88
N LEU A 97 -5.52 3.10 -2.06
CA LEU A 97 -6.05 1.76 -2.10
C LEU A 97 -5.85 1.17 -3.50
N ASP A 98 -5.25 0.01 -3.56
CA ASP A 98 -5.07 -0.71 -4.81
C ASP A 98 -6.21 -1.70 -4.99
N THR A 99 -7.03 -1.50 -6.01
CA THR A 99 -8.19 -2.36 -6.28
C THR A 99 -7.98 -3.23 -7.51
N THR A 100 -6.74 -3.39 -7.94
CA THR A 100 -6.44 -4.16 -9.15
C THR A 100 -6.97 -5.59 -9.06
N LEU A 101 -6.79 -6.22 -7.89
CA LEU A 101 -7.26 -7.60 -7.71
C LEU A 101 -8.79 -7.71 -7.78
N ASP A 102 -9.50 -6.66 -7.40
CA ASP A 102 -10.96 -6.66 -7.49
C ASP A 102 -11.41 -6.74 -8.94
N ASP A 103 -10.73 -6.02 -9.81
CA ASP A 103 -11.06 -6.05 -11.24
C ASP A 103 -10.80 -7.42 -11.83
N VAL A 104 -9.70 -8.06 -11.43
CA VAL A 104 -9.39 -9.42 -11.89
C VAL A 104 -10.45 -10.41 -11.43
N GLU A 105 -10.84 -10.34 -10.16
CA GLU A 105 -11.86 -11.22 -9.63
C GLU A 105 -13.20 -11.05 -10.36
N ARG A 106 -13.57 -9.82 -10.64
CA ARG A 106 -14.82 -9.55 -11.34
C ARG A 106 -14.79 -10.13 -12.75
N ILE A 107 -13.69 -9.97 -13.45
CA ILE A 107 -13.55 -10.51 -14.79
C ILE A 107 -13.64 -12.04 -14.77
N GLU A 108 -12.98 -12.69 -13.82
CA GLU A 108 -13.06 -14.12 -13.70
C GLU A 108 -14.47 -14.61 -13.42
N LYS A 109 -15.20 -13.93 -12.56
CA LYS A 109 -16.57 -14.29 -12.26
C LYS A 109 -17.46 -14.17 -13.49
N GLU A 110 -17.29 -13.13 -14.26
CA GLU A 110 -18.05 -12.94 -15.50
C GLU A 110 -17.75 -14.05 -16.49
N LEU A 111 -16.50 -14.44 -16.61
CA LEU A 111 -16.10 -15.50 -17.53
C LEU A 111 -16.69 -16.85 -17.13
N ARG A 112 -16.90 -17.09 -15.85
CA ARG A 112 -17.48 -18.32 -15.35
C ARG A 112 -19.00 -18.29 -15.29
N GLY A 113 -19.60 -17.15 -15.64
CA GLY A 113 -21.04 -17.01 -15.57
C GLY A 113 -21.56 -16.77 -14.16
N GLU A 114 -20.68 -16.41 -13.23
CA GLU A 114 -21.04 -16.18 -11.84
C GLU A 114 -21.24 -14.71 -11.54
N GLY A 115 -21.00 -13.84 -12.49
CA GLY A 115 -21.13 -12.42 -12.28
C GLY A 115 -22.59 -11.99 -12.23
N GLU A 116 -22.80 -10.78 -11.76
CA GLU A 116 -24.14 -10.22 -11.69
C GLU A 116 -24.62 -9.69 -13.00
N ASN A 117 -23.82 -9.65 -13.99
CA ASN A 117 -24.22 -9.11 -15.26
C ASN A 117 -25.05 -10.12 -15.98
N PRO A 118 -26.29 -9.85 -16.11
CA PRO A 118 -27.18 -10.83 -16.73
C PRO A 118 -27.15 -10.74 -18.19
N ILE A 119 -26.51 -9.96 -18.72
CA ILE A 119 -26.59 -9.74 -20.00
C ILE A 119 -26.41 -10.33 -20.82
N LEU A 120 -26.51 -10.47 -21.02
CA LEU A 120 -26.49 -10.90 -21.77
C LEU A 120 -26.87 -11.46 -22.15
#